data_1e96d51b3b5c4fce50bc198b91ab99bd
#
_entry.id   1e96d51b3b5c4fce50bc198b91ab99bd
#
_cell.length_a   1.000
_cell.length_b   1.000
_cell.length_c   1.000
_cell.angle_alpha   90.00
_cell.angle_beta   90.00
_cell.angle_gamma   90.00
#
_symmetry.space_group_name_H-M   'P 1'
#
loop_
_entity.id
_entity.type
_entity.pdbx_description
1 polymer ?
#
loop_
_entity_poly.entity_id
_entity_poly.type
_entity_poly.pdbx_seq_one_letter_code
_entity_poly.pdbx_strand_id
1 'polypeptide(L)'
;MDIKNNKPHANKKGSYKQGYYKIYNCFKYKGDPTKCIYRSSWEFKCMKWLDDNPEVEWWASEPFCISYFYPAPYGDNKQHSYYPDLVFKIGDIVYVSEVKPSEQLRKPNKPKTNSQKALIRYRDAFLTYTKNYFKAMAAREWCSNKLNHKFVYITEESNLNNLVVKKDESSK
;
A
#
# COMPACT_ATOMS: atom_id res chain seq x y z
N MET A 1 -20.59 14.21 -3.63
CA MET A 1 -19.30 13.49 -3.78
C MET A 1 -19.56 12.31 -4.69
N ASP A 2 -19.10 12.42 -5.94
CA ASP A 2 -19.33 11.37 -6.93
C ASP A 2 -18.45 10.15 -6.60
N ILE A 3 -19.09 9.09 -6.14
CA ILE A 3 -18.47 7.78 -6.00
C ILE A 3 -18.24 7.26 -7.42
N LYS A 4 -17.02 7.45 -7.94
CA LYS A 4 -16.63 6.85 -9.21
C LYS A 4 -16.83 5.36 -9.11
N ASN A 5 -17.69 4.80 -9.98
CA ASN A 5 -17.92 3.37 -10.18
C ASN A 5 -16.61 2.68 -10.58
N ASN A 6 -15.81 2.26 -9.60
CA ASN A 6 -14.59 1.50 -9.82
C ASN A 6 -14.94 0.02 -10.03
N LYS A 7 -15.56 -0.30 -11.17
CA LYS A 7 -15.69 -1.70 -11.58
C LYS A 7 -14.30 -2.22 -11.94
N PRO A 8 -13.91 -3.44 -11.50
CA PRO A 8 -12.67 -4.06 -11.94
C PRO A 8 -12.70 -4.22 -13.46
N HIS A 9 -11.70 -3.68 -14.13
CA HIS A 9 -11.58 -3.87 -15.58
C HIS A 9 -11.05 -5.27 -15.87
N ALA A 10 -11.67 -5.94 -16.86
CA ALA A 10 -11.20 -7.23 -17.34
C ALA A 10 -9.73 -7.13 -17.81
N ASN A 11 -8.90 -8.07 -17.35
CA ASN A 11 -7.46 -8.07 -17.59
C ASN A 11 -7.11 -8.21 -19.08
N LYS A 12 -6.33 -7.27 -19.61
CA LYS A 12 -5.52 -7.51 -20.80
C LYS A 12 -4.42 -8.53 -20.44
N LYS A 13 -4.14 -9.47 -21.35
CA LYS A 13 -3.11 -10.53 -21.23
C LYS A 13 -1.81 -9.96 -20.60
N GLY A 14 -1.44 -10.45 -19.40
CA GLY A 14 -0.22 -10.06 -18.69
C GLY A 14 -0.39 -9.13 -17.50
N SER A 15 -1.60 -8.74 -17.13
CA SER A 15 -1.83 -7.86 -16.00
C SER A 15 -2.16 -8.64 -14.71
N TYR A 16 -1.88 -8.01 -13.58
CA TYR A 16 -2.12 -8.53 -12.23
C TYR A 16 -3.57 -8.97 -12.05
N LYS A 17 -3.78 -10.09 -11.33
CA LYS A 17 -5.13 -10.55 -10.97
C LYS A 17 -5.77 -9.51 -10.05
N GLN A 18 -6.91 -8.97 -10.44
CA GLN A 18 -7.72 -8.07 -9.62
C GLN A 18 -9.13 -8.60 -9.49
N GLY A 19 -9.83 -8.23 -8.42
CA GLY A 19 -11.19 -8.67 -8.18
C GLY A 19 -11.76 -8.12 -6.88
N TYR A 20 -12.99 -8.55 -6.56
CA TYR A 20 -13.60 -8.27 -5.27
C TYR A 20 -13.10 -9.29 -4.24
N TYR A 21 -12.69 -8.78 -3.07
CA TYR A 21 -12.39 -9.63 -1.93
C TYR A 21 -13.67 -9.88 -1.15
N LYS A 22 -13.98 -11.18 -0.93
CA LYS A 22 -15.09 -11.57 -0.07
C LYS A 22 -14.65 -11.48 1.38
N ILE A 23 -15.23 -10.57 2.14
CA ILE A 23 -14.99 -10.46 3.58
C ILE A 23 -15.64 -11.65 4.28
N TYR A 24 -14.86 -12.39 5.07
CA TYR A 24 -15.34 -13.51 5.88
C TYR A 24 -15.63 -13.09 7.31
N ASN A 25 -14.89 -12.09 7.83
CA ASN A 25 -15.05 -11.55 9.17
C ASN A 25 -15.55 -10.11 9.14
N CYS A 26 -16.85 -9.92 8.92
CA CYS A 26 -17.47 -8.60 8.78
C CYS A 26 -17.30 -7.70 10.01
N PHE A 27 -17.08 -8.26 11.21
CA PHE A 27 -16.89 -7.47 12.43
C PHE A 27 -15.53 -6.75 12.45
N LYS A 28 -14.53 -7.29 11.76
CA LYS A 28 -13.20 -6.69 11.65
C LYS A 28 -13.11 -5.65 10.54
N TYR A 29 -13.89 -5.79 9.48
CA TYR A 29 -13.78 -4.91 8.33
C TYR A 29 -14.50 -3.58 8.56
N LYS A 30 -13.77 -2.47 8.40
CA LYS A 30 -14.27 -1.09 8.61
C LYS A 30 -14.50 -0.35 7.28
N GLY A 31 -15.13 -1.00 6.32
CA GLY A 31 -15.49 -0.45 5.01
C GLY A 31 -16.79 -1.05 4.50
N ASP A 32 -17.14 -0.72 3.27
CA ASP A 32 -18.24 -1.37 2.57
C ASP A 32 -17.77 -2.75 2.06
N PRO A 33 -18.25 -3.87 2.63
CA PRO A 33 -17.78 -5.20 2.25
C PRO A 33 -18.11 -5.57 0.81
N THR A 34 -19.05 -4.87 0.18
CA THR A 34 -19.42 -5.08 -1.23
C THR A 34 -18.46 -4.38 -2.20
N LYS A 35 -17.58 -3.51 -1.69
CA LYS A 35 -16.66 -2.68 -2.49
C LYS A 35 -15.19 -2.94 -2.19
N CYS A 36 -14.87 -3.98 -1.41
CA CYS A 36 -13.49 -4.35 -1.13
C CYS A 36 -12.83 -4.95 -2.38
N ILE A 37 -11.91 -4.23 -2.99
CA ILE A 37 -11.24 -4.61 -4.25
C ILE A 37 -9.75 -4.80 -4.00
N TYR A 38 -9.20 -5.94 -4.44
CA TYR A 38 -7.76 -6.12 -4.57
C TYR A 38 -7.32 -5.88 -6.02
N ARG A 39 -6.17 -5.24 -6.22
CA ARG A 39 -5.59 -4.94 -7.54
C ARG A 39 -4.36 -5.79 -7.85
N SER A 40 -3.94 -6.61 -6.89
CA SER A 40 -2.83 -7.54 -7.05
C SER A 40 -3.06 -8.81 -6.21
N SER A 41 -2.36 -9.90 -6.58
CA SER A 41 -2.38 -11.14 -5.79
C SER A 41 -1.75 -10.94 -4.39
N TRP A 42 -0.84 -9.96 -4.22
CA TRP A 42 -0.26 -9.63 -2.93
C TRP A 42 -1.25 -8.91 -2.02
N GLU A 43 -1.98 -7.93 -2.54
CA GLU A 43 -3.08 -7.30 -1.79
C GLU A 43 -4.11 -8.35 -1.36
N PHE A 44 -4.49 -9.29 -2.23
CA PHE A 44 -5.38 -10.39 -1.87
C PHE A 44 -4.85 -11.21 -0.69
N LYS A 45 -3.56 -11.59 -0.72
CA LYS A 45 -2.92 -12.33 0.38
C LYS A 45 -2.89 -11.53 1.68
N CYS A 46 -2.61 -10.23 1.59
CA CYS A 46 -2.63 -9.34 2.75
C CYS A 46 -4.05 -9.22 3.33
N MET A 47 -5.06 -9.01 2.50
CA MET A 47 -6.46 -8.94 2.94
C MET A 47 -6.90 -10.24 3.62
N LYS A 48 -6.52 -11.40 3.03
CA LYS A 48 -6.81 -12.70 3.63
C LYS A 48 -6.14 -12.87 4.99
N TRP A 49 -4.88 -12.49 5.12
CA TRP A 49 -4.16 -12.54 6.38
C TRP A 49 -4.80 -11.63 7.44
N LEU A 50 -5.20 -10.40 7.07
CA LEU A 50 -5.87 -9.46 7.96
C LEU A 50 -7.23 -9.97 8.45
N ASP A 51 -7.98 -10.61 7.56
CA ASP A 51 -9.30 -11.14 7.85
C ASP A 51 -9.22 -12.38 8.76
N ASP A 52 -8.26 -13.27 8.50
CA ASP A 52 -8.10 -14.54 9.21
C ASP A 52 -7.36 -14.38 10.58
N ASN A 53 -6.45 -13.40 10.73
CA ASN A 53 -5.58 -13.31 11.88
C ASN A 53 -6.32 -12.77 13.13
N PRO A 54 -6.39 -13.53 14.26
CA PRO A 54 -7.10 -13.11 15.47
C PRO A 54 -6.52 -11.87 16.16
N GLU A 55 -5.23 -11.56 15.99
CA GLU A 55 -4.57 -10.39 16.57
C GLU A 55 -4.94 -9.08 15.85
N VAL A 56 -5.53 -9.17 14.65
CA VAL A 56 -6.06 -8.01 13.94
C VAL A 56 -7.43 -7.65 14.51
N GLU A 57 -7.51 -6.50 15.19
CA GLU A 57 -8.75 -6.01 15.77
C GLU A 57 -9.72 -5.52 14.69
N TRP A 58 -9.20 -4.78 13.73
CA TRP A 58 -9.94 -4.30 12.56
C TRP A 58 -9.01 -3.97 11.40
N TRP A 59 -9.58 -3.93 10.20
CA TRP A 59 -8.88 -3.52 8.99
C TRP A 59 -9.82 -2.86 7.97
N ALA A 60 -9.26 -2.09 7.03
CA ALA A 60 -9.98 -1.46 5.93
C ALA A 60 -9.09 -1.34 4.70
N SER A 61 -9.71 -1.40 3.53
CA SER A 61 -9.07 -1.15 2.23
C SER A 61 -9.38 0.27 1.77
N GLU A 62 -8.34 1.04 1.40
CA GLU A 62 -8.42 2.41 0.88
C GLU A 62 -9.35 3.36 1.69
N PRO A 63 -9.28 3.39 3.06
CA PRO A 63 -10.32 4.02 3.87
C PRO A 63 -10.33 5.55 3.84
N PHE A 64 -9.21 6.19 3.51
CA PHE A 64 -9.06 7.63 3.47
C PHE A 64 -8.01 8.08 2.49
N CYS A 65 -7.99 9.38 2.20
CA CYS A 65 -7.05 10.03 1.30
C CYS A 65 -5.98 10.78 2.08
N ILE A 66 -4.72 10.64 1.65
CA ILE A 66 -3.58 11.46 2.09
C ILE A 66 -3.15 12.32 0.90
N SER A 67 -3.04 13.63 1.11
CA SER A 67 -2.49 14.54 0.10
C SER A 67 -0.97 14.48 0.12
N TYR A 68 -0.33 14.42 -1.05
CA TYR A 68 1.12 14.53 -1.18
C TYR A 68 1.51 15.45 -2.32
N PHE A 69 2.63 16.15 -2.15
CA PHE A 69 3.20 16.99 -3.18
C PHE A 69 4.23 16.20 -4.00
N TYR A 70 4.18 16.30 -5.34
CA TYR A 70 5.11 15.62 -6.23
C TYR A 70 6.01 16.66 -6.96
N PRO A 71 7.15 17.04 -6.37
CA PRO A 71 7.93 18.19 -6.81
C PRO A 71 8.70 17.94 -8.11
N ALA A 72 8.95 19.00 -8.88
CA ALA A 72 9.96 19.00 -9.92
C ALA A 72 11.38 18.81 -9.30
N PRO A 73 12.33 18.16 -9.98
CA PRO A 73 12.25 17.62 -11.34
C PRO A 73 11.70 16.18 -11.41
N TYR A 74 11.24 15.62 -10.31
CA TYR A 74 10.76 14.22 -10.22
C TYR A 74 9.31 14.06 -10.66
N GLY A 75 8.50 15.10 -10.54
CA GLY A 75 7.08 15.12 -10.80
C GLY A 75 6.60 16.38 -11.51
N ASP A 76 5.30 16.58 -11.48
CA ASP A 76 4.58 17.66 -12.17
C ASP A 76 4.40 18.94 -11.31
N ASN A 77 5.04 19.00 -10.15
CA ASN A 77 4.99 20.11 -9.20
C ASN A 77 3.55 20.43 -8.70
N LYS A 78 2.75 19.39 -8.47
CA LYS A 78 1.36 19.49 -8.04
C LYS A 78 1.06 18.66 -6.79
N GLN A 79 -0.06 18.99 -6.17
CA GLN A 79 -0.67 18.16 -5.13
C GLN A 79 -1.44 17.00 -5.78
N HIS A 80 -1.30 15.84 -5.17
CA HIS A 80 -1.98 14.61 -5.56
C HIS A 80 -2.66 13.96 -4.38
N SER A 81 -3.66 13.13 -4.68
CA SER A 81 -4.35 12.30 -3.71
C SER A 81 -3.78 10.87 -3.73
N TYR A 82 -3.56 10.32 -2.55
CA TYR A 82 -3.07 8.98 -2.33
C TYR A 82 -3.97 8.26 -1.34
N TYR A 83 -4.40 7.06 -1.67
CA TYR A 83 -5.18 6.18 -0.80
C TYR A 83 -4.28 5.02 -0.36
N PRO A 84 -3.97 4.87 0.94
CA PRO A 84 -3.23 3.70 1.44
C PRO A 84 -3.97 2.42 1.09
N ASP A 85 -3.23 1.40 0.61
CA ASP A 85 -3.85 0.15 0.17
C ASP A 85 -4.63 -0.53 1.31
N LEU A 86 -4.03 -0.59 2.52
CA LEU A 86 -4.65 -1.22 3.69
C LEU A 86 -4.34 -0.42 4.97
N VAL A 87 -5.34 -0.32 5.84
CA VAL A 87 -5.17 0.23 7.20
C VAL A 87 -5.71 -0.80 8.19
N PHE A 88 -4.96 -1.10 9.25
CA PHE A 88 -5.35 -2.13 10.22
C PHE A 88 -4.77 -1.85 11.61
N LYS A 89 -5.41 -2.42 12.63
CA LYS A 89 -5.00 -2.30 14.03
C LYS A 89 -4.60 -3.65 14.61
N ILE A 90 -3.43 -3.67 15.25
CA ILE A 90 -2.93 -4.80 16.05
C ILE A 90 -2.45 -4.24 17.38
N GLY A 91 -3.05 -4.67 18.48
CA GLY A 91 -2.82 -4.11 19.81
C GLY A 91 -3.06 -2.60 19.79
N ASP A 92 -2.13 -1.82 20.32
CA ASP A 92 -2.28 -0.36 20.39
C ASP A 92 -1.89 0.38 19.11
N ILE A 93 -1.39 -0.33 18.07
CA ILE A 93 -0.81 0.29 16.88
C ILE A 93 -1.78 0.20 15.70
N VAL A 94 -2.01 1.35 15.07
CA VAL A 94 -2.68 1.45 13.77
C VAL A 94 -1.62 1.51 12.66
N TYR A 95 -1.62 0.53 11.80
CA TYR A 95 -0.74 0.46 10.64
C TYR A 95 -1.43 1.04 9.41
N VAL A 96 -0.79 2.01 8.78
CA VAL A 96 -1.14 2.53 7.45
C VAL A 96 -0.18 1.90 6.47
N SER A 97 -0.66 1.12 5.52
CA SER A 97 0.22 0.30 4.70
C SER A 97 -0.01 0.47 3.20
N GLU A 98 1.09 0.28 2.48
CA GLU A 98 1.14 0.23 1.01
C GLU A 98 1.76 -1.10 0.58
N VAL A 99 1.07 -1.84 -0.28
CA VAL A 99 1.52 -3.13 -0.81
C VAL A 99 2.26 -2.91 -2.13
N LYS A 100 3.57 -3.16 -2.16
CA LYS A 100 4.40 -2.93 -3.35
C LYS A 100 5.48 -4.01 -3.49
N PRO A 101 5.84 -4.39 -4.71
CA PRO A 101 7.06 -5.17 -4.95
C PRO A 101 8.29 -4.44 -4.39
N SER A 102 9.19 -5.16 -3.71
CA SER A 102 10.40 -4.59 -3.10
C SER A 102 11.28 -3.87 -4.13
N GLU A 103 11.29 -4.34 -5.37
CA GLU A 103 12.01 -3.70 -6.48
C GLU A 103 11.56 -2.25 -6.72
N GLN A 104 10.27 -1.94 -6.56
CA GLN A 104 9.73 -0.58 -6.76
C GLN A 104 10.10 0.39 -5.62
N LEU A 105 10.62 -0.14 -4.52
CA LEU A 105 11.06 0.64 -3.35
C LEU A 105 12.57 0.91 -3.36
N ARG A 106 13.30 0.27 -4.26
CA ARG A 106 14.75 0.44 -4.44
C ARG A 106 15.02 1.45 -5.55
N LYS A 107 15.97 2.36 -5.32
CA LYS A 107 16.42 3.29 -6.38
C LYS A 107 16.98 2.48 -7.55
N PRO A 108 16.46 2.62 -8.78
CA PRO A 108 16.95 1.86 -9.91
C PRO A 108 18.37 2.26 -10.30
N ASN A 109 19.16 1.28 -10.69
CA ASN A 109 20.51 1.50 -11.20
C ASN A 109 20.47 2.06 -12.61
N LYS A 110 21.41 2.97 -12.93
CA LYS A 110 21.57 3.45 -14.31
C LYS A 110 21.89 2.29 -15.24
N PRO A 111 21.31 2.26 -16.44
CA PRO A 111 21.62 1.21 -17.41
C PRO A 111 23.08 1.26 -17.85
N LYS A 112 23.68 0.09 -18.07
CA LYS A 112 25.04 -0.03 -18.61
C LYS A 112 25.14 0.30 -20.10
N THR A 113 23.99 0.34 -20.79
CA THR A 113 23.89 0.61 -22.24
C THR A 113 23.05 1.86 -22.50
N ASN A 114 23.40 2.59 -23.54
CA ASN A 114 22.67 3.80 -23.96
C ASN A 114 21.54 3.47 -24.97
N SER A 115 21.06 2.21 -25.01
CA SER A 115 19.94 1.89 -25.89
C SER A 115 18.68 2.63 -25.42
N GLN A 116 17.93 3.17 -26.37
CA GLN A 116 16.71 3.92 -26.08
C GLN A 116 15.73 3.13 -25.20
N LYS A 117 15.60 1.81 -25.43
CA LYS A 117 14.76 0.92 -24.63
C LYS A 117 15.23 0.82 -23.17
N ALA A 118 16.53 0.76 -22.92
CA ALA A 118 17.10 0.72 -21.56
C ALA A 118 16.90 2.04 -20.82
N LEU A 119 17.08 3.16 -21.51
CA LEU A 119 16.87 4.50 -20.94
C LEU A 119 15.41 4.76 -20.58
N ILE A 120 14.46 4.33 -21.44
CA ILE A 120 13.02 4.44 -21.15
C ILE A 120 12.65 3.61 -19.92
N ARG A 121 13.09 2.35 -19.83
CA ARG A 121 12.84 1.49 -18.66
C ARG A 121 13.40 2.08 -17.38
N TYR A 122 14.62 2.61 -17.43
CA TYR A 122 15.24 3.27 -16.27
C TYR A 122 14.45 4.49 -15.85
N ARG A 123 14.06 5.36 -16.79
CA ARG A 123 13.23 6.53 -16.50
C ARG A 123 11.92 6.13 -15.83
N ASP A 124 11.20 5.15 -16.36
CA ASP A 124 9.91 4.72 -15.85
C ASP A 124 10.04 4.09 -14.44
N ALA A 125 11.08 3.28 -14.22
CA ALA A 125 11.40 2.74 -12.89
C ALA A 125 11.77 3.86 -11.90
N PHE A 126 12.53 4.86 -12.33
CA PHE A 126 12.92 5.99 -11.50
C PHE A 126 11.72 6.86 -11.12
N LEU A 127 10.81 7.14 -12.04
CA LEU A 127 9.57 7.86 -11.76
C LEU A 127 8.67 7.09 -10.81
N THR A 128 8.57 5.77 -10.97
CA THR A 128 7.83 4.91 -10.04
C THR A 128 8.42 4.96 -8.64
N TYR A 129 9.74 4.81 -8.52
CA TYR A 129 10.47 4.90 -7.25
C TYR A 129 10.24 6.25 -6.56
N THR A 130 10.44 7.36 -7.26
CA THR A 130 10.28 8.70 -6.70
C THR A 130 8.85 8.98 -6.28
N LYS A 131 7.87 8.56 -7.06
CA LYS A 131 6.45 8.68 -6.71
C LYS A 131 6.11 7.91 -5.43
N ASN A 132 6.59 6.66 -5.30
CA ASN A 132 6.42 5.87 -4.09
C ASN A 132 7.10 6.53 -2.88
N TYR A 133 8.27 7.10 -3.08
CA TYR A 133 9.01 7.83 -2.04
C TYR A 133 8.21 9.02 -1.47
N PHE A 134 7.66 9.90 -2.34
CA PHE A 134 6.88 11.06 -1.89
C PHE A 134 5.56 10.68 -1.24
N LYS A 135 4.88 9.66 -1.74
CA LYS A 135 3.71 9.07 -1.07
C LYS A 135 4.04 8.59 0.35
N ALA A 136 5.15 7.85 0.50
CA ALA A 136 5.57 7.34 1.80
C ALA A 136 5.97 8.44 2.77
N MET A 137 6.63 9.50 2.29
CA MET A 137 6.94 10.68 3.12
C MET A 137 5.66 11.29 3.69
N ALA A 138 4.67 11.57 2.83
CA ALA A 138 3.39 12.13 3.27
C ALA A 138 2.64 11.18 4.22
N ALA A 139 2.66 9.87 3.96
CA ALA A 139 2.04 8.89 4.84
C ALA A 139 2.72 8.80 6.21
N ARG A 140 4.06 8.88 6.27
CA ARG A 140 4.80 8.93 7.54
C ARG A 140 4.51 10.19 8.32
N GLU A 141 4.49 11.36 7.67
CA GLU A 141 4.11 12.63 8.28
C GLU A 141 2.67 12.59 8.79
N TRP A 142 1.74 12.06 8.00
CA TRP A 142 0.35 11.88 8.43
C TRP A 142 0.25 10.98 9.67
N CYS A 143 1.02 9.90 9.75
CA CYS A 143 1.08 9.00 10.90
C CYS A 143 1.74 9.67 12.11
N SER A 144 2.82 10.45 11.93
CA SER A 144 3.53 11.11 13.05
C SER A 144 2.67 12.11 13.81
N ASN A 145 1.65 12.68 13.15
CA ASN A 145 0.67 13.58 13.76
C ASN A 145 -0.46 12.87 14.50
N LYS A 146 -0.39 11.53 14.65
CA LYS A 146 -1.42 10.71 15.28
C LYS A 146 -0.81 9.74 16.29
N LEU A 147 -1.47 9.63 17.44
CA LEU A 147 -1.04 8.68 18.47
C LEU A 147 -1.08 7.24 17.91
N ASN A 148 0.00 6.49 18.12
CA ASN A 148 0.11 5.07 17.79
C ASN A 148 -0.14 4.72 16.32
N HIS A 149 0.08 5.65 15.37
CA HIS A 149 0.01 5.35 13.95
C HIS A 149 1.40 5.12 13.37
N LYS A 150 1.54 4.10 12.50
CA LYS A 150 2.80 3.77 11.81
C LYS A 150 2.54 3.49 10.34
N PHE A 151 3.36 4.10 9.47
CA PHE A 151 3.38 3.73 8.05
C PHE A 151 4.33 2.56 7.82
N VAL A 152 3.89 1.57 7.04
CA VAL A 152 4.69 0.40 6.66
C VAL A 152 4.49 0.06 5.17
N TYR A 153 5.58 -0.36 4.53
CA TYR A 153 5.46 -1.07 3.26
C TYR A 153 5.29 -2.57 3.53
N ILE A 154 4.39 -3.20 2.77
CA ILE A 154 4.25 -4.66 2.71
C ILE A 154 4.74 -5.11 1.35
N THR A 155 5.79 -5.94 1.35
CA THR A 155 6.42 -6.47 0.14
C THR A 155 6.37 -7.99 0.15
N GLU A 156 6.82 -8.62 -0.93
CA GLU A 156 7.02 -10.07 -1.00
C GLU A 156 8.02 -10.60 0.03
N GLU A 157 8.90 -9.73 0.53
CA GLU A 157 9.91 -10.06 1.55
C GLU A 157 9.35 -9.89 2.98
N SER A 158 8.16 -9.30 3.14
CA SER A 158 7.56 -9.02 4.44
C SER A 158 6.97 -10.27 5.07
N ASN A 159 7.32 -10.53 6.32
CA ASN A 159 6.61 -11.50 7.16
C ASN A 159 5.60 -10.74 8.03
N LEU A 160 4.33 -10.83 7.66
CA LEU A 160 3.24 -10.14 8.36
C LEU A 160 3.11 -10.57 9.83
N ASN A 161 3.50 -11.81 10.16
CA ASN A 161 3.47 -12.30 11.54
C ASN A 161 4.43 -11.55 12.45
N ASN A 162 5.50 -10.94 11.92
CA ASN A 162 6.42 -10.12 12.72
C ASN A 162 5.77 -8.82 13.23
N LEU A 163 4.61 -8.42 12.70
CA LEU A 163 3.85 -7.28 13.21
C LEU A 163 3.12 -7.62 14.52
N VAL A 164 2.89 -8.91 14.76
CA VAL A 164 2.15 -9.45 15.92
C VAL A 164 3.07 -9.71 17.12
N VAL A 165 4.33 -10.11 16.89
CA VAL A 165 5.23 -10.66 17.93
C VAL A 165 5.76 -9.66 18.96
N LYS A 166 5.47 -8.36 18.87
CA LYS A 166 6.04 -7.36 19.80
C LYS A 166 5.29 -7.21 21.14
N LYS A 167 4.51 -8.18 21.59
CA LYS A 167 3.79 -8.10 22.88
C LYS A 167 4.62 -8.53 24.11
N ASP A 168 5.78 -9.18 23.97
CA ASP A 168 6.42 -9.88 25.10
C ASP A 168 7.68 -9.23 25.70
N GLU A 169 8.13 -8.04 25.26
CA GLU A 169 9.38 -7.44 25.80
C GLU A 169 9.20 -6.24 26.74
N SER A 170 7.98 -5.89 27.15
CA SER A 170 7.75 -4.76 28.07
C SER A 170 7.10 -5.13 29.42
N SER A 171 7.19 -6.40 29.82
CA SER A 171 6.73 -6.87 31.14
C SER A 171 7.81 -7.70 31.82
N LYS A 172 8.92 -7.05 32.20
CA LYS A 172 9.80 -7.48 33.29
C LYS A 172 10.43 -6.27 33.95
#